data_6b7cc9e36c39cf59df42e86cdec47618
#
_entry.id   6b7cc9e36c39cf59df42e86cdec47618
#
_cell.length_a   1.000
_cell.length_b   1.000
_cell.length_c   1.000
_cell.angle_alpha   90.00
_cell.angle_beta   90.00
_cell.angle_gamma   90.00
#
_symmetry.space_group_name_H-M   'P 1'
#
loop_
_entity.id
_entity.type
_entity.pdbx_description
1 polymer ?
#
loop_
_entity_poly.entity_id
_entity_poly.type
_entity_poly.pdbx_seq_one_letter_code
_entity_poly.pdbx_strand_id
1 'polypeptide(L)'
;YKSECRHGIGYTKISADYSDLHSEALYYVPLGKSYEVWALSVTNHSDHERNLTLSGYAEFTNHSNYEQDQVNLQYSLFISRTLFEGNRITQQIHGNLDAIPENENVDEKNVTERFFGLAGAEVSSYCGDKNEFLGSYHGYGNPEGIVCGDLGNKTSYNENSCGACLLYTSDAADDGE
;
A
#
# COMPACT_ATOMS: atom_id res chain seq x y z
N TYR A 1 22.30 13.57 1.44
CA TYR A 1 20.84 13.44 1.33
C TYR A 1 20.21 14.83 1.20
N LYS A 2 19.45 15.02 0.16
CA LYS A 2 18.67 16.24 -0.06
C LYS A 2 17.25 15.81 -0.41
N SER A 3 16.25 16.45 0.23
CA SER A 3 14.85 16.19 -0.06
C SER A 3 14.06 17.48 -0.20
N GLU A 4 13.04 17.46 -1.03
CA GLU A 4 12.11 18.55 -1.25
C GLU A 4 10.69 18.02 -1.27
N CYS A 5 9.76 18.79 -0.68
CA CYS A 5 8.33 18.53 -0.77
C CYS A 5 7.63 19.77 -1.33
N ARG A 6 6.80 19.59 -2.36
CA ARG A 6 6.00 20.63 -2.98
C ARG A 6 4.53 20.24 -2.97
N HIS A 7 3.70 21.17 -2.50
CA HIS A 7 2.24 21.03 -2.57
C HIS A 7 1.68 21.97 -3.63
N GLY A 8 0.90 21.42 -4.54
CA GLY A 8 0.14 22.16 -5.52
C GLY A 8 -1.37 21.96 -5.34
N ILE A 9 -2.17 22.60 -6.19
CA ILE A 9 -3.61 22.37 -6.21
C ILE A 9 -3.86 20.97 -6.79
N GLY A 10 -4.27 20.03 -5.94
CA GLY A 10 -4.61 18.66 -6.34
C GLY A 10 -3.44 17.69 -6.46
N TYR A 11 -2.24 18.06 -6.02
CA TYR A 11 -1.12 17.13 -5.97
C TYR A 11 -0.12 17.45 -4.86
N THR A 12 0.63 16.44 -4.47
CA THR A 12 1.85 16.55 -3.64
C THR A 12 2.99 15.85 -4.35
N LYS A 13 4.14 16.51 -4.43
CA LYS A 13 5.36 15.95 -5.02
C LYS A 13 6.45 15.92 -3.97
N ILE A 14 7.06 14.76 -3.78
CA ILE A 14 8.19 14.55 -2.88
C ILE A 14 9.36 14.05 -3.73
N SER A 15 10.51 14.72 -3.63
CA SER A 15 11.72 14.26 -4.30
C SER A 15 12.88 14.14 -3.32
N ALA A 16 13.79 13.23 -3.60
CA ALA A 16 14.98 13.01 -2.80
C ALA A 16 16.17 12.58 -3.66
N ASP A 17 17.34 13.14 -3.32
CA ASP A 17 18.63 12.74 -3.89
C ASP A 17 19.43 12.00 -2.81
N TYR A 18 19.86 10.80 -3.13
CA TYR A 18 20.70 9.98 -2.25
C TYR A 18 21.56 9.02 -3.06
N SER A 19 22.87 9.02 -2.83
CA SER A 19 23.83 8.06 -3.41
C SER A 19 23.70 7.91 -4.92
N ASP A 20 23.68 9.03 -5.64
CA ASP A 20 23.52 9.11 -7.11
C ASP A 20 22.19 8.59 -7.67
N LEU A 21 21.20 8.41 -6.79
CA LEU A 21 19.82 8.16 -7.16
C LEU A 21 18.98 9.41 -6.94
N HIS A 22 18.16 9.75 -7.91
CA HIS A 22 17.09 10.73 -7.77
C HIS A 22 15.76 10.00 -7.75
N SER A 23 14.98 10.19 -6.71
CA SER A 23 13.62 9.64 -6.60
C SER A 23 12.59 10.77 -6.57
N GLU A 24 11.48 10.57 -7.25
CA GLU A 24 10.35 11.49 -7.25
C GLU A 24 9.05 10.70 -7.09
N ALA A 25 8.24 11.07 -6.10
CA ALA A 25 6.91 10.53 -5.89
C ALA A 25 5.87 11.64 -6.06
N LEU A 26 4.94 11.45 -6.99
CA LEU A 26 3.82 12.35 -7.24
C LEU A 26 2.52 11.71 -6.77
N TYR A 27 1.86 12.35 -5.83
CA TYR A 27 0.58 11.93 -5.24
C TYR A 27 -0.54 12.79 -5.78
N TYR A 28 -1.58 12.17 -6.33
CA TYR A 28 -2.76 12.91 -6.82
C TYR A 28 -4.00 12.02 -6.91
N VAL A 29 -5.16 12.65 -6.87
CA VAL A 29 -6.45 12.01 -7.14
C VAL A 29 -6.92 12.44 -8.53
N PRO A 30 -7.08 11.51 -9.50
CA PRO A 30 -7.62 11.86 -10.80
C PRO A 30 -9.05 12.38 -10.71
N LEU A 31 -9.41 13.38 -11.51
CA LEU A 31 -10.74 13.98 -11.51
C LEU A 31 -11.83 12.93 -11.77
N GLY A 32 -12.85 12.91 -10.89
CA GLY A 32 -13.97 11.98 -11.00
C GLY A 32 -13.66 10.53 -10.66
N LYS A 33 -12.52 10.27 -10.00
CA LYS A 33 -12.12 8.93 -9.55
C LYS A 33 -12.10 8.87 -8.03
N SER A 34 -12.30 7.67 -7.50
CA SER A 34 -12.29 7.35 -6.06
C SER A 34 -11.01 6.62 -5.62
N TYR A 35 -9.90 6.86 -6.32
CA TYR A 35 -8.59 6.32 -5.96
C TYR A 35 -7.51 7.39 -6.08
N GLU A 36 -6.48 7.23 -5.29
CA GLU A 36 -5.26 8.02 -5.32
C GLU A 36 -4.19 7.31 -6.15
N VAL A 37 -3.38 8.07 -6.87
CA VAL A 37 -2.22 7.57 -7.62
C VAL A 37 -0.95 8.08 -6.96
N TRP A 38 -0.01 7.17 -6.74
CA TRP A 38 1.36 7.44 -6.32
C TRP A 38 2.28 7.09 -7.47
N ALA A 39 2.60 8.07 -8.30
CA ALA A 39 3.51 7.87 -9.42
C ALA A 39 4.95 8.04 -8.93
N LEU A 40 5.70 6.94 -8.91
CA LEU A 40 7.10 6.91 -8.49
C LEU A 40 8.01 6.81 -9.72
N SER A 41 9.01 7.68 -9.77
CA SER A 41 10.14 7.57 -10.67
C SER A 41 11.45 7.52 -9.90
N VAL A 42 12.39 6.71 -10.35
CA VAL A 42 13.75 6.66 -9.82
C VAL A 42 14.71 6.74 -10.99
N THR A 43 15.65 7.68 -10.90
CA THR A 43 16.69 7.87 -11.92
C THR A 43 18.04 7.54 -11.30
N ASN A 44 18.81 6.72 -11.99
CA ASN A 44 20.18 6.37 -11.61
C ASN A 44 21.17 7.30 -12.33
N HIS A 45 21.82 8.17 -11.60
CA HIS A 45 22.86 9.09 -12.11
C HIS A 45 24.28 8.55 -11.93
N SER A 46 24.43 7.31 -11.45
CA SER A 46 25.75 6.68 -11.38
C SER A 46 26.16 6.13 -12.73
N ASP A 47 27.45 5.80 -12.87
CA ASP A 47 28.07 5.20 -14.05
C ASP A 47 27.95 3.67 -14.09
N HIS A 48 27.14 3.07 -13.23
CA HIS A 48 26.97 1.62 -13.12
C HIS A 48 25.52 1.24 -12.85
N GLU A 49 25.16 0.01 -13.25
CA GLU A 49 23.86 -0.57 -12.99
C GLU A 49 23.58 -0.70 -11.48
N ARG A 50 22.36 -0.40 -11.08
CA ARG A 50 21.88 -0.50 -9.70
C ARG A 50 20.69 -1.45 -9.64
N ASN A 51 20.74 -2.41 -8.72
CA ASN A 51 19.59 -3.23 -8.40
C ASN A 51 18.81 -2.58 -7.24
N LEU A 52 17.56 -2.28 -7.48
CA LEU A 52 16.71 -1.58 -6.54
C LEU A 52 15.54 -2.45 -6.11
N THR A 53 15.16 -2.33 -4.86
CA THR A 53 13.90 -2.85 -4.34
C THR A 53 13.01 -1.68 -3.99
N LEU A 54 11.86 -1.60 -4.64
CA LEU A 54 10.85 -0.60 -4.34
C LEU A 54 9.78 -1.23 -3.46
N SER A 55 9.39 -0.52 -2.42
CA SER A 55 8.31 -0.95 -1.55
C SER A 55 7.23 0.11 -1.47
N GLY A 56 5.98 -0.34 -1.62
CA GLY A 56 4.81 0.49 -1.33
C GLY A 56 4.09 -0.06 -0.10
N TYR A 57 3.57 0.83 0.73
CA TYR A 57 2.82 0.48 1.93
C TYR A 57 1.65 1.44 2.15
N ALA A 58 0.49 0.87 2.45
CA ALA A 58 -0.69 1.61 2.87
C ALA A 58 -1.46 0.85 3.96
N GLU A 59 -1.99 1.54 4.94
CA GLU A 59 -2.91 0.96 5.91
C GLU A 59 -4.34 1.14 5.43
N PHE A 60 -5.13 0.07 5.57
CA PHE A 60 -6.56 0.13 5.33
C PHE A 60 -7.29 0.54 6.60
N THR A 61 -8.20 1.47 6.47
CA THR A 61 -9.08 1.90 7.56
C THR A 61 -10.53 1.55 7.25
N ASN A 62 -11.30 1.23 8.28
CA ASN A 62 -12.74 1.02 8.12
C ASN A 62 -13.47 2.37 8.23
N HIS A 63 -13.54 3.09 7.13
CA HIS A 63 -14.05 4.46 7.09
C HIS A 63 -15.52 4.60 7.50
N SER A 64 -16.36 3.60 7.20
CA SER A 64 -17.79 3.66 7.49
C SER A 64 -18.14 3.56 8.99
N ASN A 65 -17.19 3.12 9.81
CA ASN A 65 -17.39 2.90 11.24
C ASN A 65 -16.30 3.57 12.09
N TYR A 66 -15.80 4.73 11.69
CA TYR A 66 -14.73 5.41 12.41
C TYR A 66 -15.02 5.60 13.91
N GLU A 67 -16.24 5.95 14.26
CA GLU A 67 -16.64 6.08 15.68
C GLU A 67 -16.66 4.73 16.39
N GLN A 68 -17.11 3.66 15.73
CA GLN A 68 -17.08 2.31 16.28
C GLN A 68 -15.65 1.75 16.37
N ASP A 69 -14.78 2.05 15.40
CA ASP A 69 -13.38 1.67 15.43
C ASP A 69 -12.65 2.28 16.64
N GLN A 70 -13.02 3.48 17.06
CA GLN A 70 -12.46 4.10 18.26
C GLN A 70 -12.97 3.46 19.56
N VAL A 71 -14.19 2.99 19.57
CA VAL A 71 -14.86 2.42 20.78
C VAL A 71 -14.67 0.91 20.87
N ASN A 72 -14.65 0.22 19.73
CA ASN A 72 -14.57 -1.23 19.65
C ASN A 72 -13.73 -1.70 18.45
N LEU A 73 -12.43 -1.46 18.52
CA LEU A 73 -11.47 -1.86 17.50
C LEU A 73 -11.53 -3.36 17.16
N GLN A 74 -11.83 -4.20 18.14
CA GLN A 74 -11.91 -5.65 17.95
C GLN A 74 -12.98 -6.05 16.93
N TYR A 75 -14.10 -5.33 16.90
CA TYR A 75 -15.17 -5.64 15.96
C TYR A 75 -14.71 -5.46 14.50
N SER A 76 -14.01 -4.38 14.22
CA SER A 76 -13.48 -4.10 12.87
C SER A 76 -12.47 -5.15 12.41
N LEU A 77 -11.69 -5.72 13.31
CA LEU A 77 -10.75 -6.80 13.01
C LEU A 77 -11.47 -8.07 12.56
N PHE A 78 -12.54 -8.47 13.25
CA PHE A 78 -13.26 -9.72 12.97
C PHE A 78 -13.98 -9.76 11.62
N ILE A 79 -14.24 -8.62 11.00
CA ILE A 79 -14.98 -8.51 9.74
C ILE A 79 -14.08 -8.20 8.53
N SER A 80 -12.77 -8.06 8.75
CA SER A 80 -11.81 -7.67 7.71
C SER A 80 -10.99 -8.87 7.24
N ARG A 81 -10.76 -8.92 5.94
CA ARG A 81 -9.80 -9.83 5.33
C ARG A 81 -9.09 -9.16 4.15
N THR A 82 -7.92 -9.66 3.78
CA THR A 82 -7.24 -9.25 2.55
C THR A 82 -7.13 -10.40 1.57
N LEU A 83 -7.17 -10.06 0.28
CA LEU A 83 -6.96 -10.96 -0.83
C LEU A 83 -5.90 -10.35 -1.75
N PHE A 84 -5.13 -11.17 -2.46
CA PHE A 84 -4.21 -10.71 -3.49
C PHE A 84 -4.65 -11.25 -4.85
N GLU A 85 -4.94 -10.34 -5.79
CA GLU A 85 -5.32 -10.66 -7.15
C GLU A 85 -4.82 -9.60 -8.13
N GLY A 86 -4.24 -10.00 -9.23
CA GLY A 86 -3.88 -9.11 -10.33
C GLY A 86 -3.04 -7.89 -9.90
N ASN A 87 -1.93 -8.10 -9.20
CA ASN A 87 -1.04 -7.06 -8.70
C ASN A 87 -1.62 -6.11 -7.66
N ARG A 88 -2.67 -6.51 -6.96
CA ARG A 88 -3.29 -5.69 -5.91
C ARG A 88 -3.66 -6.51 -4.69
N ILE A 89 -3.56 -5.89 -3.54
CA ILE A 89 -4.14 -6.36 -2.29
C ILE A 89 -5.48 -5.65 -2.13
N THR A 90 -6.54 -6.42 -1.97
CA THR A 90 -7.89 -5.91 -1.72
C THR A 90 -8.29 -6.24 -0.31
N GLN A 91 -8.60 -5.22 0.50
CA GLN A 91 -9.28 -5.39 1.77
C GLN A 91 -10.77 -5.53 1.50
N GLN A 92 -11.37 -6.57 2.06
CA GLN A 92 -12.83 -6.77 2.10
C GLN A 92 -13.30 -6.66 3.54
N ILE A 93 -14.32 -5.85 3.76
CA ILE A 93 -14.99 -5.69 5.05
C ILE A 93 -16.40 -6.25 4.90
N HIS A 94 -16.71 -7.26 5.71
CA HIS A 94 -18.01 -7.92 5.73
C HIS A 94 -18.85 -7.42 6.91
N GLY A 95 -20.15 -7.26 6.71
CA GLY A 95 -21.08 -6.99 7.79
C GLY A 95 -21.19 -5.51 8.20
N ASN A 96 -21.27 -4.61 7.24
CA ASN A 96 -21.71 -3.24 7.53
C ASN A 96 -23.18 -3.28 7.95
N LEU A 97 -23.42 -3.35 9.26
CA LEU A 97 -24.74 -3.53 9.86
C LEU A 97 -25.71 -2.34 9.60
N ASP A 98 -25.16 -1.16 9.27
CA ASP A 98 -25.94 0.06 9.05
C ASP A 98 -26.68 0.06 7.69
N ALA A 99 -26.45 -0.90 6.83
CA ALA A 99 -26.96 -0.95 5.47
C ALA A 99 -27.84 -2.17 5.16
N ILE A 100 -28.26 -2.98 6.15
CA ILE A 100 -29.04 -4.22 5.92
C ILE A 100 -30.53 -3.90 5.96
N PRO A 101 -31.26 -3.94 4.83
CA PRO A 101 -32.72 -4.03 4.84
C PRO A 101 -33.13 -5.37 5.48
N GLU A 102 -34.15 -5.36 6.31
CA GLU A 102 -34.63 -6.48 7.16
C GLU A 102 -34.87 -7.85 6.47
N ASN A 103 -34.70 -7.97 5.16
CA ASN A 103 -35.04 -9.16 4.38
C ASN A 103 -33.98 -9.58 3.35
N GLU A 104 -32.75 -9.08 3.40
CA GLU A 104 -31.72 -9.43 2.42
C GLU A 104 -30.58 -10.27 3.03
N ASN A 105 -30.09 -11.24 2.23
CA ASN A 105 -28.98 -12.11 2.60
C ASN A 105 -27.71 -11.28 2.84
N VAL A 106 -27.16 -11.35 4.03
CA VAL A 106 -26.06 -10.51 4.55
C VAL A 106 -24.77 -10.72 3.75
N ASP A 107 -24.57 -11.89 3.15
CA ASP A 107 -23.26 -12.31 2.64
C ASP A 107 -22.86 -11.72 1.28
N GLU A 108 -23.79 -11.26 0.45
CA GLU A 108 -23.45 -10.85 -0.92
C GLU A 108 -23.53 -9.33 -1.19
N LYS A 109 -24.25 -8.55 -0.39
CA LYS A 109 -24.53 -7.14 -0.71
C LYS A 109 -23.81 -6.10 0.16
N ASN A 110 -23.16 -6.50 1.23
CA ASN A 110 -22.54 -5.58 2.21
C ASN A 110 -21.04 -5.76 2.34
N VAL A 111 -20.34 -5.99 1.24
CA VAL A 111 -18.88 -6.02 1.21
C VAL A 111 -18.38 -4.66 0.77
N THR A 112 -17.63 -3.98 1.63
CA THR A 112 -16.88 -2.77 1.25
C THR A 112 -15.48 -3.20 0.86
N GLU A 113 -15.03 -2.76 -0.30
CA GLU A 113 -13.69 -3.07 -0.81
C GLU A 113 -12.82 -1.82 -0.90
N ARG A 114 -11.56 -1.99 -0.52
CA ARG A 114 -10.47 -1.04 -0.75
C ARG A 114 -9.30 -1.79 -1.31
N PHE A 115 -8.49 -1.14 -2.12
CA PHE A 115 -7.34 -1.80 -2.69
C PHE A 115 -6.08 -0.93 -2.63
N PHE A 116 -4.95 -1.60 -2.60
CA PHE A 116 -3.63 -1.06 -2.84
C PHE A 116 -2.92 -1.96 -3.86
N GLY A 117 -2.36 -1.39 -4.90
CA GLY A 117 -1.77 -2.21 -5.95
C GLY A 117 -0.75 -1.46 -6.80
N LEU A 118 -0.05 -2.22 -7.62
CA LEU A 118 0.99 -1.74 -8.52
C LEU A 118 0.49 -1.76 -9.97
N ALA A 119 0.74 -0.68 -10.68
CA ALA A 119 0.50 -0.57 -12.11
C ALA A 119 1.82 -0.36 -12.86
N GLY A 120 1.97 -0.98 -14.02
CA GLY A 120 3.15 -0.84 -14.88
C GLY A 120 4.25 -1.86 -14.63
N ALA A 121 4.17 -2.64 -13.56
CA ALA A 121 5.11 -3.73 -13.26
C ALA A 121 4.41 -4.82 -12.45
N GLU A 122 5.08 -5.95 -12.25
CA GLU A 122 4.55 -7.05 -11.44
C GLU A 122 5.05 -6.98 -10.00
N VAL A 123 4.17 -7.29 -9.06
CA VAL A 123 4.50 -7.43 -7.64
C VAL A 123 5.34 -8.68 -7.44
N SER A 124 6.54 -8.53 -6.88
CA SER A 124 7.45 -9.64 -6.58
C SER A 124 7.05 -10.38 -5.30
N SER A 125 6.65 -9.64 -4.27
CA SER A 125 6.04 -10.21 -3.06
C SER A 125 5.09 -9.22 -2.41
N TYR A 126 4.16 -9.72 -1.59
CA TYR A 126 3.13 -8.90 -0.96
C TYR A 126 2.85 -9.34 0.47
N CYS A 127 2.29 -8.42 1.26
CA CYS A 127 1.74 -8.72 2.58
C CYS A 127 0.46 -7.91 2.83
N GLY A 128 -0.61 -8.61 3.20
CA GLY A 128 -1.91 -8.03 3.57
C GLY A 128 -2.11 -7.90 5.07
N ASP A 129 -1.14 -8.35 5.89
CA ASP A 129 -1.18 -8.34 7.34
C ASP A 129 -0.14 -7.38 7.90
N LYS A 130 -0.60 -6.38 8.65
CA LYS A 130 0.27 -5.34 9.22
C LYS A 130 1.26 -5.92 10.25
N ASN A 131 0.82 -6.86 11.08
CA ASN A 131 1.66 -7.41 12.13
C ASN A 131 2.80 -8.25 11.54
N GLU A 132 2.49 -9.02 10.50
CA GLU A 132 3.49 -9.78 9.74
C GLU A 132 4.44 -8.86 8.96
N PHE A 133 3.93 -7.77 8.36
CA PHE A 133 4.77 -6.79 7.67
C PHE A 133 5.74 -6.08 8.61
N LEU A 134 5.26 -5.63 9.77
CA LEU A 134 6.09 -4.92 10.74
C LEU A 134 7.05 -5.88 11.46
N GLY A 135 6.58 -7.07 11.83
CA GLY A 135 7.32 -8.00 12.68
C GLY A 135 7.29 -7.64 14.17
N SER A 136 7.61 -8.63 14.98
CA SER A 136 7.66 -8.46 16.44
C SER A 136 8.82 -7.56 16.85
N TYR A 137 8.54 -6.54 17.65
CA TYR A 137 9.52 -5.56 18.15
C TYR A 137 10.13 -4.64 17.07
N HIS A 138 9.61 -4.67 15.84
CA HIS A 138 9.94 -3.73 14.77
C HIS A 138 8.88 -2.64 14.67
N GLY A 139 9.27 -1.50 14.09
CA GLY A 139 8.36 -0.37 13.82
C GLY A 139 8.43 0.07 12.36
N TYR A 140 7.68 1.11 12.02
CA TYR A 140 7.63 1.65 10.65
C TYR A 140 8.98 2.11 10.09
N GLY A 141 9.94 2.47 10.95
CA GLY A 141 11.28 2.86 10.51
C GLY A 141 12.17 1.68 10.13
N ASN A 142 11.77 0.45 10.48
CA ASN A 142 12.54 -0.77 10.25
C ASN A 142 11.63 -2.00 10.18
N PRO A 143 10.66 -2.06 9.24
CA PRO A 143 9.75 -3.19 9.13
C PRO A 143 10.50 -4.47 8.75
N GLU A 144 10.18 -5.59 9.40
CA GLU A 144 10.83 -6.88 9.16
C GLU A 144 10.71 -7.32 7.69
N GLY A 145 9.55 -7.15 7.07
CA GLY A 145 9.34 -7.48 5.66
C GLY A 145 10.28 -6.73 4.71
N ILE A 146 10.62 -5.48 5.02
CA ILE A 146 11.58 -4.69 4.22
C ILE A 146 13.02 -5.16 4.50
N VAL A 147 13.35 -5.40 5.77
CA VAL A 147 14.70 -5.87 6.17
C VAL A 147 15.01 -7.24 5.58
N CYS A 148 14.04 -8.14 5.58
CA CYS A 148 14.18 -9.47 4.98
C CYS A 148 14.17 -9.47 3.45
N GLY A 149 13.65 -8.39 2.83
CA GLY A 149 13.51 -8.29 1.37
C GLY A 149 12.45 -9.22 0.79
N ASP A 150 11.56 -9.77 1.61
CA ASP A 150 10.46 -10.64 1.19
C ASP A 150 9.28 -10.43 2.14
N LEU A 151 8.10 -10.25 1.56
CA LEU A 151 6.85 -10.05 2.30
C LEU A 151 6.08 -11.35 2.58
N GLY A 152 6.61 -12.50 2.13
CA GLY A 152 6.08 -13.82 2.43
C GLY A 152 4.77 -14.19 1.74
N ASN A 153 4.23 -13.33 0.87
CA ASN A 153 2.97 -13.53 0.12
C ASN A 153 1.78 -13.89 1.02
N LYS A 154 1.63 -13.12 2.10
CA LYS A 154 0.60 -13.35 3.13
C LYS A 154 -0.63 -12.47 2.91
N THR A 155 -1.78 -13.02 3.24
CA THR A 155 -3.05 -12.29 3.38
C THR A 155 -3.45 -12.27 4.85
N SER A 156 -4.32 -11.34 5.24
CA SER A 156 -4.88 -11.27 6.58
C SER A 156 -6.31 -11.81 6.63
N TYR A 157 -6.66 -12.36 7.77
CA TYR A 157 -8.01 -12.74 8.11
C TYR A 157 -8.25 -12.49 9.59
N ASN A 158 -9.19 -11.60 9.92
CA ASN A 158 -9.47 -11.17 11.30
C ASN A 158 -8.27 -10.48 11.99
N GLU A 159 -7.41 -9.81 11.22
CA GLU A 159 -6.21 -9.12 11.68
C GLU A 159 -6.14 -7.69 11.14
N ASN A 160 -5.15 -6.94 11.56
CA ASN A 160 -4.90 -5.60 11.04
C ASN A 160 -4.48 -5.65 9.56
N SER A 161 -5.34 -5.19 8.69
CA SER A 161 -5.11 -5.23 7.25
C SER A 161 -4.20 -4.11 6.78
N CYS A 162 -3.27 -4.43 5.89
CA CYS A 162 -2.47 -3.46 5.15
C CYS A 162 -2.33 -3.87 3.68
N GLY A 163 -1.83 -2.95 2.87
CA GLY A 163 -1.34 -3.21 1.53
C GLY A 163 0.16 -2.97 1.50
N ALA A 164 0.96 -4.02 1.48
CA ALA A 164 2.40 -3.95 1.29
C ALA A 164 2.81 -4.73 0.05
N CYS A 165 3.54 -4.09 -0.87
CA CYS A 165 4.02 -4.69 -2.10
C CYS A 165 5.51 -4.41 -2.27
N LEU A 166 6.26 -5.40 -2.73
CA LEU A 166 7.64 -5.27 -3.18
C LEU A 166 7.73 -5.46 -4.69
N LEU A 167 8.61 -4.69 -5.30
CA LEU A 167 9.03 -4.79 -6.68
C LEU A 167 10.55 -4.78 -6.75
N TYR A 168 11.13 -5.78 -7.37
CA TYR A 168 12.54 -5.79 -7.73
C TYR A 168 12.72 -5.22 -9.12
N THR A 169 13.64 -4.30 -9.26
CA THR A 169 14.00 -3.71 -10.55
C THR A 169 15.51 -3.62 -10.68
N SER A 170 16.01 -3.88 -11.88
CA SER A 170 17.35 -3.50 -12.30
C SER A 170 17.22 -2.29 -13.22
N ASP A 171 17.97 -1.24 -12.92
CA ASP A 171 18.04 -0.05 -13.75
C ASP A 171 19.44 0.03 -14.38
N ALA A 172 19.49 -0.04 -15.71
CA ALA A 172 20.74 0.19 -16.46
C ALA A 172 21.25 1.60 -16.19
N ALA A 173 22.57 1.79 -16.20
CA ALA A 173 23.17 3.13 -16.22
C ALA A 173 22.59 3.91 -17.40
N ASP A 174 22.27 5.19 -17.19
CA ASP A 174 21.82 6.09 -18.25
C ASP A 174 22.92 6.18 -19.32
N ASP A 175 22.76 5.43 -20.42
CA ASP A 175 23.61 5.56 -21.61
C ASP A 175 23.26 6.89 -22.25
N GLY A 176 23.93 7.97 -21.80
CA GLY A 176 23.65 9.35 -22.15
C GLY A 176 23.46 9.57 -23.66
N GLU A 177 22.22 9.52 -24.11
CA GLU A 177 21.74 10.10 -25.34
C GLU A 177 20.87 11.33 -25.09
#